data_77c78df1592ab15394d17b016ed10729
#
_entry.id   77c78df1592ab15394d17b016ed10729
#
_cell.length_a   1.000
_cell.length_b   1.000
_cell.length_c   1.000
_cell.angle_alpha   90.00
_cell.angle_beta   90.00
_cell.angle_gamma   90.00
#
_symmetry.space_group_name_H-M   'P 1'
#
loop_
_entity.id
_entity.type
_entity.pdbx_description
1 polymer ?
#
loop_
_entity_poly.entity_id
_entity_poly.type
_entity_poly.pdbx_seq_one_letter_code
_entity_poly.pdbx_strand_id
1 'polypeptide(L)'
;FSLSFLKRKEKAESVQGETPEEFKTSWGAKEKAAAPTPEAAEPEKVLEKEEEIATEEEENEPLNEIILDLGGSDGKIKPAKSADEDVTMTFETPAPEPVPPFREQPVEKEPAFQVEKAEEEEYVGTEKEPYNPRLDLENYHYPTIDLMKHYDDNGPTIDMVEQNANKDKIINTLRSFGIEISTIKATVGPTVTLYEITPEQGVRISKIRGLEDDIALSLSALGIRIIAPIPGKGTIGIEVPNSNPKIVSGQSIIGSKKFQESTYDLPIALGKTITNEVFMVDLCKMPHVLVAGATGQGKSVGLNAIITSLLYKKHPAELKFVLVDPKKVEFSIYSVIEHHFLAKLPDGEDAIITDVTKVVQTLNSICVEMDTRYDLLKAAHVRNIKEYNEKFINRRLNPEKGHKFMPYIVVVIDEFGDLIMTAGKDVELPIARIAQLARAVGIHMIIATQ
;
A
#
# COMPACT_ATOMS: atom_id res chain seq x y z
N PHE A 1 30.96 -22.06 26.32
CA PHE A 1 31.11 -22.78 27.58
C PHE A 1 30.02 -23.83 27.70
N SER A 2 30.49 -25.05 27.56
CA SER A 2 30.20 -26.30 28.29
C SER A 2 28.81 -26.90 28.15
N LEU A 3 28.77 -27.91 27.29
CA LEU A 3 27.82 -29.04 27.28
C LEU A 3 27.79 -29.75 28.66
N SER A 4 26.60 -30.12 29.10
CA SER A 4 26.41 -31.29 29.92
C SER A 4 25.19 -32.08 29.50
N PHE A 5 25.47 -33.18 28.87
CA PHE A 5 24.62 -34.35 28.61
C PHE A 5 24.08 -34.94 29.91
N LEU A 6 22.80 -35.24 29.96
CA LEU A 6 22.26 -36.26 30.83
C LEU A 6 21.26 -37.13 30.09
N LYS A 7 21.76 -38.32 29.75
CA LYS A 7 20.99 -39.50 29.38
C LYS A 7 20.05 -39.88 30.54
N ARG A 8 18.80 -40.18 30.27
CA ARG A 8 18.02 -41.07 31.09
C ARG A 8 17.37 -42.15 30.25
N LYS A 9 17.68 -43.39 30.69
CA LYS A 9 17.32 -44.66 30.09
C LYS A 9 15.81 -44.96 30.18
N GLU A 10 15.43 -45.72 29.19
CA GLU A 10 14.19 -46.51 29.04
C GLU A 10 13.82 -47.31 30.29
N LYS A 11 12.55 -47.38 30.59
CA LYS A 11 11.90 -48.57 31.16
C LYS A 11 10.56 -48.76 30.46
N ALA A 12 10.52 -49.79 29.67
CA ALA A 12 9.32 -50.38 29.11
C ALA A 12 8.60 -51.19 30.20
N GLU A 13 7.32 -50.95 30.38
CA GLU A 13 6.41 -51.92 31.01
C GLU A 13 5.20 -52.04 30.13
N SER A 14 4.99 -53.24 29.68
CA SER A 14 3.89 -53.78 28.91
C SER A 14 2.64 -53.90 29.78
N VAL A 15 1.49 -53.36 29.30
CA VAL A 15 0.16 -53.81 29.70
C VAL A 15 -0.66 -54.08 28.44
N GLN A 16 -1.17 -55.29 28.41
CA GLN A 16 -2.01 -55.83 27.34
C GLN A 16 -3.45 -55.28 27.42
N GLY A 17 -4.02 -54.97 26.25
CA GLY A 17 -5.34 -55.38 25.77
C GLY A 17 -6.56 -54.79 26.49
N GLU A 18 -7.27 -53.97 25.69
CA GLU A 18 -8.73 -54.06 25.62
C GLU A 18 -9.22 -53.32 24.38
N THR A 19 -10.13 -53.96 23.67
CA THR A 19 -10.78 -53.49 22.42
C THR A 19 -11.77 -52.38 22.67
N PRO A 20 -11.98 -51.39 21.77
CA PRO A 20 -12.96 -50.34 21.98
C PRO A 20 -14.37 -50.82 21.61
N GLU A 21 -15.26 -50.72 22.59
CA GLU A 21 -16.71 -50.86 22.42
C GLU A 21 -17.29 -49.60 21.77
N GLU A 22 -18.23 -49.82 20.89
CA GLU A 22 -19.02 -48.85 20.13
C GLU A 22 -19.83 -47.92 21.06
N PHE A 23 -19.61 -46.63 20.95
CA PHE A 23 -20.46 -45.63 21.60
C PHE A 23 -21.61 -45.26 20.68
N LYS A 24 -22.79 -45.88 20.93
CA LYS A 24 -24.06 -45.49 20.30
C LYS A 24 -24.60 -44.25 21.00
N THR A 25 -24.60 -43.11 20.32
CA THR A 25 -25.29 -41.91 20.76
C THR A 25 -26.78 -42.03 20.43
N SER A 26 -27.61 -42.15 21.44
CA SER A 26 -29.06 -42.01 21.37
C SER A 26 -29.43 -40.50 21.49
N TRP A 27 -29.91 -39.92 20.43
CA TRP A 27 -30.68 -38.68 20.50
C TRP A 27 -32.16 -38.99 20.46
N GLY A 28 -32.78 -38.86 21.61
CA GLY A 28 -34.22 -38.96 21.75
C GLY A 28 -34.94 -37.75 21.23
N ALA A 29 -35.88 -38.00 20.36
CA ALA A 29 -36.85 -37.01 19.89
C ALA A 29 -37.71 -36.51 21.06
N LYS A 30 -37.85 -35.20 21.21
CA LYS A 30 -38.93 -34.54 21.94
C LYS A 30 -39.75 -33.66 21.05
N GLU A 31 -41.02 -33.88 21.17
CA GLU A 31 -42.12 -33.33 20.40
C GLU A 31 -42.23 -31.80 20.38
N LYS A 32 -42.85 -31.36 19.29
CA LYS A 32 -43.30 -30.01 18.99
C LYS A 32 -44.26 -29.48 20.06
N ALA A 33 -43.97 -28.32 20.63
CA ALA A 33 -44.96 -27.40 21.19
C ALA A 33 -44.98 -26.13 20.35
N ALA A 34 -46.17 -25.83 19.81
CA ALA A 34 -46.42 -24.67 18.97
C ALA A 34 -46.33 -23.37 19.76
N ALA A 35 -45.61 -22.40 19.21
CA ALA A 35 -45.64 -21.02 19.68
C ALA A 35 -46.78 -20.24 19.02
N PRO A 36 -47.48 -19.33 19.72
CA PRO A 36 -48.60 -18.58 19.19
C PRO A 36 -48.13 -17.44 18.30
N THR A 37 -48.89 -17.21 17.25
CA THR A 37 -48.80 -16.10 16.29
C THR A 37 -49.09 -14.77 17.01
N PRO A 38 -48.35 -13.70 16.84
CA PRO A 38 -48.77 -12.38 17.26
C PRO A 38 -49.74 -11.77 16.24
N GLU A 39 -50.89 -11.35 16.82
CA GLU A 39 -51.95 -10.63 16.21
C GLU A 39 -51.52 -9.22 15.76
N ALA A 40 -51.98 -8.79 14.58
CA ALA A 40 -51.72 -7.51 14.02
C ALA A 40 -52.35 -6.37 14.85
N ALA A 41 -51.53 -5.44 15.34
CA ALA A 41 -51.97 -4.19 15.94
C ALA A 41 -51.96 -3.08 14.89
N GLU A 42 -53.08 -2.38 14.74
CA GLU A 42 -53.28 -1.20 13.90
C GLU A 42 -52.43 -0.01 14.41
N PRO A 43 -52.05 0.93 13.53
CA PRO A 43 -51.23 2.06 13.92
C PRO A 43 -52.06 3.16 14.61
N GLU A 44 -51.74 3.45 15.88
CA GLU A 44 -52.18 4.64 16.58
C GLU A 44 -51.52 5.91 16.00
N LYS A 45 -52.36 6.90 15.71
CA LYS A 45 -52.01 8.28 15.36
C LYS A 45 -51.25 8.94 16.51
N VAL A 46 -49.99 9.31 16.27
CA VAL A 46 -49.25 10.22 17.14
C VAL A 46 -49.40 11.64 16.56
N LEU A 47 -49.96 12.52 17.38
CA LEU A 47 -50.18 13.95 17.15
C LEU A 47 -48.85 14.67 16.98
N GLU A 48 -48.75 15.46 15.91
CA GLU A 48 -47.75 16.49 15.69
C GLU A 48 -47.74 17.49 16.83
N LYS A 49 -46.61 17.65 17.50
CA LYS A 49 -46.24 18.85 18.23
C LYS A 49 -45.10 19.50 17.49
N GLU A 50 -45.44 20.60 16.82
CA GLU A 50 -44.51 21.61 16.34
C GLU A 50 -43.83 22.25 17.55
N GLU A 51 -42.54 22.04 17.70
CA GLU A 51 -41.67 22.90 18.50
C GLU A 51 -40.90 23.80 17.54
N GLU A 52 -41.23 25.09 17.60
CA GLU A 52 -40.45 26.18 17.02
C GLU A 52 -39.00 26.12 17.54
N ILE A 53 -38.05 25.77 16.68
CA ILE A 53 -36.65 26.02 16.93
C ILE A 53 -36.28 27.34 16.28
N ALA A 54 -36.01 28.34 17.11
CA ALA A 54 -35.47 29.62 16.72
C ALA A 54 -34.16 29.45 15.96
N THR A 55 -34.10 29.99 14.76
CA THR A 55 -32.90 30.14 13.97
C THR A 55 -32.04 31.25 14.60
N GLU A 56 -30.98 30.89 15.31
CA GLU A 56 -29.85 31.81 15.54
C GLU A 56 -29.00 31.85 14.26
N GLU A 57 -29.00 33.00 13.64
CA GLU A 57 -28.09 33.36 12.56
C GLU A 57 -26.69 33.55 13.19
N GLU A 58 -25.79 32.56 13.02
CA GLU A 58 -24.37 32.78 13.23
C GLU A 58 -23.79 33.58 12.05
N GLU A 59 -23.43 34.81 12.31
CA GLU A 59 -22.67 35.68 11.43
C GLU A 59 -21.30 35.00 11.09
N ASN A 60 -21.15 34.62 9.82
CA ASN A 60 -19.87 34.22 9.24
C ASN A 60 -18.97 35.46 9.11
N GLU A 61 -18.00 35.61 9.98
CA GLU A 61 -16.88 36.50 9.77
C GLU A 61 -16.03 36.00 8.59
N PRO A 62 -15.67 36.86 7.63
CA PRO A 62 -14.81 36.45 6.52
C PRO A 62 -13.36 36.26 6.98
N LEU A 63 -12.78 35.10 6.64
CA LEU A 63 -11.36 34.81 6.78
C LEU A 63 -10.53 35.89 6.09
N ASN A 64 -9.64 36.56 6.85
CA ASN A 64 -8.69 37.55 6.39
C ASN A 64 -7.74 36.97 5.32
N GLU A 65 -7.99 37.33 4.07
CA GLU A 65 -6.96 37.25 3.03
C GLU A 65 -5.91 38.32 3.29
N ILE A 66 -4.66 37.90 3.47
CA ILE A 66 -3.50 38.82 3.53
C ILE A 66 -3.20 39.24 2.10
N ILE A 67 -3.72 40.37 1.67
CA ILE A 67 -3.31 41.05 0.43
C ILE A 67 -2.00 41.78 0.70
N LEU A 68 -0.92 41.34 0.07
CA LEU A 68 0.35 42.09 -0.01
C LEU A 68 0.15 43.23 -0.99
N ASP A 69 0.04 44.44 -0.45
CA ASP A 69 0.00 45.70 -1.21
C ASP A 69 1.38 45.99 -1.79
N LEU A 70 1.51 45.87 -3.12
CA LEU A 70 2.62 46.43 -3.88
C LEU A 70 2.14 47.74 -4.52
N GLY A 71 2.39 48.82 -3.81
CA GLY A 71 2.04 50.15 -4.25
C GLY A 71 2.63 50.56 -5.62
N GLY A 72 1.82 51.23 -6.43
CA GLY A 72 2.29 51.85 -7.69
C GLY A 72 1.19 52.49 -8.53
N SER A 73 0.89 53.74 -8.25
CA SER A 73 0.43 54.86 -9.11
C SER A 73 -0.54 54.63 -10.28
N ASP A 74 -1.57 55.45 -10.26
CA ASP A 74 -2.58 55.79 -11.25
C ASP A 74 -2.13 55.83 -12.72
N GLY A 75 -2.91 55.15 -13.59
CA GLY A 75 -2.81 55.28 -15.02
C GLY A 75 -4.09 54.80 -15.73
N LYS A 76 -4.98 55.74 -16.11
CA LYS A 76 -6.16 55.50 -16.90
C LYS A 76 -5.83 54.85 -18.26
N ILE A 77 -6.41 53.72 -18.58
CA ILE A 77 -6.32 53.11 -19.93
C ILE A 77 -7.67 53.13 -20.59
N LYS A 78 -7.73 53.80 -21.76
CA LYS A 78 -8.83 53.75 -22.73
C LYS A 78 -8.69 52.47 -23.59
N PRO A 79 -9.77 51.88 -24.08
CA PRO A 79 -9.68 50.69 -24.94
C PRO A 79 -9.29 51.08 -26.38
N ALA A 80 -8.31 50.38 -26.93
CA ALA A 80 -7.98 50.43 -28.35
C ALA A 80 -8.14 49.04 -29.02
N LYS A 81 -8.53 49.13 -30.30
CA LYS A 81 -9.00 48.08 -31.20
C LYS A 81 -7.93 47.05 -31.58
N SER A 82 -8.40 45.85 -31.91
CA SER A 82 -7.74 44.74 -32.57
C SER A 82 -6.88 45.10 -33.78
N ALA A 83 -5.67 44.56 -33.83
CA ALA A 83 -4.94 44.21 -35.08
C ALA A 83 -3.92 43.11 -34.73
N ASP A 84 -3.89 42.06 -35.54
CA ASP A 84 -2.94 40.98 -35.56
C ASP A 84 -1.53 41.51 -35.79
N GLU A 85 -0.57 41.22 -34.94
CA GLU A 85 0.85 41.26 -35.27
C GLU A 85 1.64 40.27 -34.39
N ASP A 86 2.49 39.49 -35.01
CA ASP A 86 3.42 38.51 -34.43
C ASP A 86 4.25 39.12 -33.29
N VAL A 87 4.12 38.61 -32.09
CA VAL A 87 4.94 39.03 -30.98
C VAL A 87 6.22 38.18 -30.91
N THR A 88 7.27 38.70 -31.51
CA THR A 88 8.64 38.22 -31.30
C THR A 88 9.14 38.81 -29.96
N MET A 89 9.32 37.99 -28.93
CA MET A 89 9.97 38.42 -27.69
C MET A 89 11.48 38.55 -27.90
N THR A 90 11.97 39.77 -27.94
CA THR A 90 13.39 40.10 -27.82
C THR A 90 13.71 40.44 -26.34
N PHE A 91 14.60 39.65 -25.74
CA PHE A 91 15.16 39.96 -24.42
C PHE A 91 16.34 40.92 -24.62
N GLU A 92 16.16 42.17 -24.20
CA GLU A 92 17.28 43.10 -24.04
C GLU A 92 17.90 42.88 -22.65
N THR A 93 19.15 42.42 -22.61
CA THR A 93 19.97 42.42 -21.41
C THR A 93 20.50 43.86 -21.19
N PRO A 94 20.28 44.49 -20.04
CA PRO A 94 20.84 45.78 -19.78
C PRO A 94 22.37 45.71 -19.68
N ALA A 95 23.05 46.61 -20.35
CA ALA A 95 24.50 46.74 -20.33
C ALA A 95 24.99 47.05 -18.88
N PRO A 96 26.13 46.51 -18.43
CA PRO A 96 26.66 46.75 -17.12
C PRO A 96 27.16 48.20 -17.00
N GLU A 97 26.72 48.88 -15.93
CA GLU A 97 27.22 50.23 -15.57
C GLU A 97 28.72 50.16 -15.27
N PRO A 98 29.49 51.23 -15.62
CA PRO A 98 30.91 51.26 -15.34
C PRO A 98 31.21 51.38 -13.85
N VAL A 99 31.91 50.43 -13.31
CA VAL A 99 32.37 50.37 -11.92
C VAL A 99 33.50 51.38 -11.75
N PRO A 100 33.48 52.26 -10.70
CA PRO A 100 34.58 53.21 -10.45
C PRO A 100 35.88 52.47 -10.07
N PRO A 101 37.06 53.01 -10.42
CA PRO A 101 38.31 52.31 -10.20
C PRO A 101 38.59 52.05 -8.72
N PHE A 102 38.85 50.80 -8.41
CA PHE A 102 39.21 50.33 -7.09
C PHE A 102 40.59 50.89 -6.70
N ARG A 103 40.65 51.65 -5.60
CA ARG A 103 41.92 52.04 -5.00
C ARG A 103 42.53 50.82 -4.32
N GLU A 104 43.67 50.38 -4.78
CA GLU A 104 44.48 49.39 -4.08
C GLU A 104 44.90 49.89 -2.70
N GLN A 105 44.41 49.24 -1.67
CA GLN A 105 44.93 49.33 -0.32
C GLN A 105 46.09 48.34 -0.16
N PRO A 106 47.12 48.61 0.64
CA PRO A 106 48.25 47.69 0.81
C PRO A 106 47.74 46.36 1.39
N VAL A 107 48.01 45.26 0.68
CA VAL A 107 47.67 43.93 1.15
C VAL A 107 48.56 43.54 2.33
N GLU A 108 48.01 43.57 3.54
CA GLU A 108 48.62 42.85 4.66
C GLU A 108 48.62 41.34 4.28
N LYS A 109 49.79 40.72 4.38
CA LYS A 109 49.93 39.28 4.15
C LYS A 109 49.13 38.49 5.18
N GLU A 110 47.95 38.06 4.80
CA GLU A 110 47.23 37.10 5.60
C GLU A 110 48.06 35.82 5.78
N PRO A 111 48.05 35.21 6.98
CA PRO A 111 48.72 33.93 7.18
C PRO A 111 48.11 32.88 6.28
N ALA A 112 48.94 32.06 5.62
CA ALA A 112 48.52 31.03 4.73
C ALA A 112 47.62 30.02 5.48
N PHE A 113 46.30 30.05 5.18
CA PHE A 113 45.35 29.10 5.70
C PHE A 113 45.53 27.79 4.89
N GLN A 114 46.19 26.79 5.46
CA GLN A 114 46.26 25.45 4.91
C GLN A 114 45.08 24.68 5.44
N VAL A 115 44.13 24.36 4.55
CA VAL A 115 43.08 23.37 4.82
C VAL A 115 43.68 21.99 4.55
N GLU A 116 44.15 21.35 5.59
CA GLU A 116 44.38 19.89 5.52
C GLU A 116 43.00 19.22 5.41
N LYS A 117 42.69 18.67 4.24
CA LYS A 117 41.64 17.70 4.14
C LYS A 117 42.04 16.51 5.00
N ALA A 118 41.31 16.28 6.08
CA ALA A 118 41.38 14.99 6.77
C ALA A 118 41.00 13.95 5.71
N GLU A 119 41.98 13.17 5.26
CA GLU A 119 41.73 11.98 4.46
C GLU A 119 41.02 11.00 5.40
N GLU A 120 39.70 10.87 5.23
CA GLU A 120 38.97 9.76 5.84
C GLU A 120 39.53 8.49 5.24
N GLU A 121 40.29 7.72 6.05
CA GLU A 121 40.74 6.38 5.65
C GLU A 121 39.52 5.54 5.37
N GLU A 122 39.25 5.32 4.09
CA GLU A 122 38.16 4.45 3.63
C GLU A 122 38.51 3.01 4.09
N TYR A 123 37.68 2.46 5.01
CA TYR A 123 37.89 1.11 5.51
C TYR A 123 37.78 0.12 4.35
N VAL A 124 38.83 -0.63 4.09
CA VAL A 124 38.87 -1.74 3.15
C VAL A 124 39.00 -3.02 3.95
N GLY A 125 37.96 -3.85 3.95
CA GLY A 125 37.96 -5.13 4.65
C GLY A 125 39.10 -6.04 4.16
N THR A 126 39.59 -6.88 5.05
CA THR A 126 40.68 -7.84 4.76
C THR A 126 40.25 -9.01 3.88
N GLU A 127 38.96 -9.32 3.85
CA GLU A 127 38.37 -10.36 3.01
C GLU A 127 38.14 -9.88 1.59
N LYS A 128 38.60 -10.67 0.62
CA LYS A 128 38.51 -10.33 -0.81
C LYS A 128 37.11 -10.56 -1.42
N GLU A 129 36.32 -11.45 -0.80
CA GLU A 129 35.01 -11.81 -1.30
C GLU A 129 33.91 -10.90 -0.70
N PRO A 130 32.91 -10.48 -1.51
CA PRO A 130 31.78 -9.73 -0.99
C PRO A 130 31.05 -10.49 0.11
N TYR A 131 30.51 -9.77 1.10
CA TYR A 131 29.69 -10.36 2.14
C TYR A 131 28.36 -10.88 1.54
N ASN A 132 28.03 -12.13 1.86
CA ASN A 132 26.75 -12.69 1.43
C ASN A 132 25.83 -12.86 2.66
N PRO A 133 24.75 -12.04 2.80
CA PRO A 133 23.85 -12.11 3.95
C PRO A 133 23.07 -13.41 4.05
N ARG A 134 23.00 -14.20 2.97
CA ARG A 134 22.25 -15.46 2.94
C ARG A 134 22.97 -16.63 3.57
N LEU A 135 24.28 -16.50 3.85
CA LEU A 135 25.07 -17.56 4.49
C LEU A 135 24.61 -17.89 5.91
N ASP A 136 23.98 -16.93 6.63
CA ASP A 136 23.45 -17.18 7.98
C ASP A 136 22.33 -18.24 7.98
N LEU A 137 21.62 -18.41 6.87
CA LEU A 137 20.55 -19.38 6.65
C LEU A 137 20.77 -20.13 5.34
N GLU A 138 21.96 -20.70 5.17
CA GLU A 138 22.41 -21.37 3.93
C GLU A 138 21.44 -22.47 3.45
N ASN A 139 20.85 -23.20 4.39
CA ASN A 139 19.93 -24.30 4.09
C ASN A 139 18.48 -23.87 3.88
N TYR A 140 18.18 -22.56 3.79
CA TYR A 140 16.84 -22.08 3.53
C TYR A 140 16.44 -22.33 2.08
N HIS A 141 15.30 -23.00 1.88
CA HIS A 141 14.71 -23.23 0.58
C HIS A 141 13.48 -22.34 0.38
N TYR A 142 13.43 -21.63 -0.75
CA TYR A 142 12.26 -20.85 -1.11
C TYR A 142 11.05 -21.75 -1.34
N PRO A 143 9.83 -21.26 -1.01
CA PRO A 143 8.62 -22.00 -1.33
C PRO A 143 8.48 -22.20 -2.84
N THR A 144 8.08 -23.41 -3.26
CA THR A 144 7.88 -23.72 -4.67
C THR A 144 6.48 -23.30 -5.12
N ILE A 145 6.32 -22.98 -6.40
CA ILE A 145 5.05 -22.53 -6.97
C ILE A 145 3.97 -23.59 -6.87
N ASP A 146 4.33 -24.88 -6.84
CA ASP A 146 3.43 -26.01 -6.74
C ASP A 146 2.66 -26.08 -5.41
N LEU A 147 3.13 -25.36 -4.37
CA LEU A 147 2.40 -25.21 -3.10
C LEU A 147 1.13 -24.36 -3.25
N MET A 148 1.01 -23.59 -4.33
CA MET A 148 -0.15 -22.75 -4.58
C MET A 148 -1.24 -23.57 -5.29
N LYS A 149 -2.49 -23.24 -4.96
CA LYS A 149 -3.63 -23.85 -5.63
C LYS A 149 -3.63 -23.53 -7.12
N HIS A 150 -3.69 -24.56 -7.94
CA HIS A 150 -3.86 -24.44 -9.38
C HIS A 150 -5.33 -24.15 -9.70
N TYR A 151 -5.57 -23.19 -10.58
CA TYR A 151 -6.87 -22.91 -11.17
C TYR A 151 -6.74 -23.06 -12.68
N ASP A 152 -7.71 -23.70 -13.32
CA ASP A 152 -7.73 -23.83 -14.78
C ASP A 152 -7.87 -22.43 -15.41
N ASP A 153 -6.78 -21.93 -15.95
CA ASP A 153 -6.73 -20.61 -16.61
C ASP A 153 -7.10 -20.76 -18.10
N ASN A 154 -8.37 -21.06 -18.36
CA ASN A 154 -8.90 -21.19 -19.72
C ASN A 154 -9.01 -19.83 -20.47
N GLY A 155 -8.30 -18.79 -20.00
CA GLY A 155 -8.36 -17.44 -20.54
C GLY A 155 -9.75 -16.76 -20.34
N PRO A 156 -9.93 -15.49 -20.72
CA PRO A 156 -11.22 -14.82 -20.65
C PRO A 156 -12.17 -15.49 -21.68
N THR A 157 -13.25 -16.10 -21.18
CA THR A 157 -14.34 -16.54 -22.07
C THR A 157 -15.12 -15.29 -22.45
N ILE A 158 -15.02 -14.86 -23.69
CA ILE A 158 -15.73 -13.68 -24.18
C ILE A 158 -17.17 -14.11 -24.50
N ASP A 159 -18.12 -13.70 -23.68
CA ASP A 159 -19.53 -13.80 -24.00
C ASP A 159 -19.94 -12.62 -24.88
N MET A 160 -19.96 -12.86 -26.19
CA MET A 160 -20.31 -11.82 -27.17
C MET A 160 -21.75 -11.33 -27.03
N VAL A 161 -22.66 -12.16 -26.47
CA VAL A 161 -24.05 -11.77 -26.26
C VAL A 161 -24.13 -10.74 -25.12
N GLU A 162 -23.46 -11.02 -24.00
CA GLU A 162 -23.35 -10.10 -22.88
C GLU A 162 -22.69 -8.78 -23.31
N GLN A 163 -21.57 -8.87 -24.04
CA GLN A 163 -20.82 -7.68 -24.47
C GLN A 163 -21.64 -6.77 -25.40
N ASN A 164 -22.39 -7.35 -26.35
CA ASN A 164 -23.27 -6.57 -27.22
C ASN A 164 -24.44 -5.95 -26.46
N ALA A 165 -25.07 -6.72 -25.55
CA ALA A 165 -26.16 -6.19 -24.73
C ALA A 165 -25.71 -5.02 -23.85
N ASN A 166 -24.54 -5.12 -23.21
CA ASN A 166 -23.98 -4.04 -22.38
C ASN A 166 -23.61 -2.82 -23.22
N LYS A 167 -22.99 -3.02 -24.40
CA LYS A 167 -22.68 -1.96 -25.35
C LYS A 167 -23.97 -1.18 -25.73
N ASP A 168 -25.03 -1.89 -26.09
CA ASP A 168 -26.27 -1.28 -26.54
C ASP A 168 -26.96 -0.52 -25.39
N LYS A 169 -26.93 -1.05 -24.18
CA LYS A 169 -27.43 -0.36 -22.98
C LYS A 169 -26.65 0.95 -22.71
N ILE A 170 -25.30 0.90 -22.75
CA ILE A 170 -24.45 2.09 -22.55
C ILE A 170 -24.79 3.17 -23.60
N ILE A 171 -24.84 2.80 -24.88
CA ILE A 171 -25.15 3.73 -25.97
C ILE A 171 -26.53 4.35 -25.78
N ASN A 172 -27.55 3.53 -25.51
CA ASN A 172 -28.92 3.98 -25.34
C ASN A 172 -29.07 4.91 -24.13
N THR A 173 -28.43 4.59 -23.01
CA THR A 173 -28.43 5.44 -21.82
C THR A 173 -27.79 6.78 -22.12
N LEU A 174 -26.60 6.84 -22.69
CA LEU A 174 -25.91 8.08 -23.02
C LEU A 174 -26.72 8.91 -24.04
N ARG A 175 -27.31 8.27 -25.06
CA ARG A 175 -28.19 8.94 -26.05
C ARG A 175 -29.43 9.53 -25.41
N SER A 176 -30.06 8.87 -24.44
CA SER A 176 -31.23 9.39 -23.73
C SER A 176 -30.95 10.69 -22.97
N PHE A 177 -29.70 10.90 -22.55
CA PHE A 177 -29.24 12.15 -21.96
C PHE A 177 -28.61 13.13 -22.97
N GLY A 178 -28.81 12.88 -24.29
CA GLY A 178 -28.33 13.76 -25.36
C GLY A 178 -26.80 13.75 -25.48
N ILE A 179 -26.19 12.59 -25.32
CA ILE A 179 -24.76 12.36 -25.52
C ILE A 179 -24.59 11.36 -26.67
N GLU A 180 -24.13 11.84 -27.82
CA GLU A 180 -23.78 10.96 -28.94
C GLU A 180 -22.34 10.46 -28.83
N ILE A 181 -22.14 9.22 -29.26
CA ILE A 181 -20.84 8.53 -29.22
C ILE A 181 -20.41 8.22 -30.64
N SER A 182 -19.16 8.57 -30.99
CA SER A 182 -18.60 8.26 -32.29
C SER A 182 -18.06 6.81 -32.36
N THR A 183 -17.40 6.34 -31.32
CA THR A 183 -16.86 4.97 -31.27
C THR A 183 -16.97 4.36 -29.90
N ILE A 184 -17.14 3.02 -29.84
CA ILE A 184 -17.07 2.23 -28.60
C ILE A 184 -16.24 0.96 -28.86
N LYS A 185 -15.28 0.71 -27.97
CA LYS A 185 -14.41 -0.47 -28.00
C LYS A 185 -14.48 -1.18 -26.64
N ALA A 186 -14.72 -2.47 -26.63
CA ALA A 186 -14.72 -3.29 -25.41
C ALA A 186 -13.38 -4.06 -25.28
N THR A 187 -12.78 -4.01 -24.09
CA THR A 187 -11.63 -4.83 -23.70
C THR A 187 -12.05 -5.68 -22.50
N VAL A 188 -12.18 -7.01 -22.71
CA VAL A 188 -12.66 -7.94 -21.70
C VAL A 188 -11.50 -8.39 -20.82
N GLY A 189 -11.55 -8.04 -19.54
CA GLY A 189 -10.62 -8.50 -18.51
C GLY A 189 -11.17 -9.69 -17.73
N PRO A 190 -10.42 -10.22 -16.75
CA PRO A 190 -10.84 -11.39 -15.96
C PRO A 190 -12.03 -11.10 -15.04
N THR A 191 -12.12 -9.91 -14.49
CA THR A 191 -13.17 -9.52 -13.51
C THR A 191 -14.05 -8.37 -13.99
N VAL A 192 -13.53 -7.49 -14.83
CA VAL A 192 -14.23 -6.31 -15.37
C VAL A 192 -13.98 -6.19 -16.87
N THR A 193 -14.93 -5.60 -17.58
CA THR A 193 -14.80 -5.21 -18.98
C THR A 193 -14.68 -3.70 -19.07
N LEU A 194 -13.69 -3.20 -19.79
CA LEU A 194 -13.52 -1.78 -20.10
C LEU A 194 -14.16 -1.44 -21.43
N TYR A 195 -15.16 -0.57 -21.42
CA TYR A 195 -15.72 0.05 -22.61
C TYR A 195 -15.07 1.42 -22.82
N GLU A 196 -14.18 1.51 -23.81
CA GLU A 196 -13.57 2.78 -24.24
C GLU A 196 -14.52 3.47 -25.23
N ILE A 197 -15.01 4.65 -24.87
CA ILE A 197 -15.92 5.44 -25.68
C ILE A 197 -15.25 6.73 -26.12
N THR A 198 -15.55 7.16 -27.36
CA THR A 198 -15.18 8.48 -27.86
C THR A 198 -16.47 9.27 -28.04
N PRO A 199 -16.74 10.31 -27.22
CA PRO A 199 -17.90 11.15 -27.39
C PRO A 199 -17.72 12.04 -28.64
N GLU A 200 -18.83 12.52 -29.19
CA GLU A 200 -18.79 13.53 -30.26
C GLU A 200 -18.26 14.88 -29.74
N GLN A 201 -17.87 15.74 -30.70
CA GLN A 201 -17.32 17.06 -30.39
C GLN A 201 -18.34 17.92 -29.62
N GLY A 202 -17.86 18.62 -28.60
CA GLY A 202 -18.70 19.50 -27.78
C GLY A 202 -19.33 18.87 -26.54
N VAL A 203 -19.18 17.55 -26.33
CA VAL A 203 -19.67 16.87 -25.13
C VAL A 203 -18.71 17.12 -23.96
N ARG A 204 -19.24 17.65 -22.87
CA ARG A 204 -18.47 17.87 -21.63
C ARG A 204 -18.27 16.56 -20.88
N ILE A 205 -17.01 16.25 -20.53
CA ILE A 205 -16.64 15.05 -19.78
C ILE A 205 -17.40 14.95 -18.44
N SER A 206 -17.60 16.09 -17.76
CA SER A 206 -18.34 16.14 -16.47
C SER A 206 -19.78 15.63 -16.60
N LYS A 207 -20.42 15.83 -17.77
CA LYS A 207 -21.77 15.31 -18.02
C LYS A 207 -21.80 13.79 -18.06
N ILE A 208 -20.80 13.16 -18.69
CA ILE A 208 -20.69 11.69 -18.75
C ILE A 208 -20.39 11.11 -17.36
N ARG A 209 -19.46 11.74 -16.62
CA ARG A 209 -19.12 11.32 -15.26
C ARG A 209 -20.31 11.39 -14.30
N GLY A 210 -21.20 12.38 -14.46
CA GLY A 210 -22.41 12.50 -13.66
C GLY A 210 -23.49 11.47 -13.95
N LEU A 211 -23.34 10.62 -14.98
CA LEU A 211 -24.26 9.55 -15.35
C LEU A 211 -23.80 8.15 -14.87
N GLU A 212 -22.84 8.09 -13.95
CA GLU A 212 -22.29 6.82 -13.45
C GLU A 212 -23.39 5.93 -12.88
N ASP A 213 -24.23 6.48 -12.01
CA ASP A 213 -25.35 5.76 -11.38
C ASP A 213 -26.43 5.36 -12.40
N ASP A 214 -26.74 6.21 -13.37
CA ASP A 214 -27.74 5.93 -14.41
C ASP A 214 -27.29 4.79 -15.32
N ILE A 215 -26.01 4.78 -15.68
CA ILE A 215 -25.40 3.71 -16.48
C ILE A 215 -25.35 2.41 -15.67
N ALA A 216 -24.96 2.45 -14.38
CA ALA A 216 -24.92 1.30 -13.50
C ALA A 216 -26.31 0.66 -13.37
N LEU A 217 -27.36 1.49 -13.18
CA LEU A 217 -28.74 1.05 -13.11
C LEU A 217 -29.18 0.38 -14.41
N SER A 218 -28.90 1.01 -15.56
CA SER A 218 -29.25 0.46 -16.88
C SER A 218 -28.60 -0.90 -17.15
N LEU A 219 -27.35 -1.08 -16.71
CA LEU A 219 -26.60 -2.31 -16.82
C LEU A 219 -27.02 -3.37 -15.80
N SER A 220 -27.80 -2.98 -14.78
CA SER A 220 -28.10 -3.82 -13.60
C SER A 220 -26.84 -4.26 -12.88
N ALA A 221 -25.79 -3.43 -12.91
CA ALA A 221 -24.51 -3.68 -12.26
C ALA A 221 -24.52 -3.17 -10.82
N LEU A 222 -23.82 -3.85 -9.91
CA LEU A 222 -23.67 -3.44 -8.49
C LEU A 222 -22.92 -2.11 -8.35
N GLY A 223 -22.17 -1.73 -9.38
CA GLY A 223 -21.43 -0.48 -9.49
C GLY A 223 -20.57 -0.51 -10.74
N ILE A 224 -20.33 0.64 -11.32
CA ILE A 224 -19.39 0.83 -12.43
C ILE A 224 -18.36 1.87 -12.02
N ARG A 225 -17.36 2.08 -12.84
CA ARG A 225 -16.38 3.16 -12.64
C ARG A 225 -16.13 3.88 -13.96
N ILE A 226 -16.20 5.22 -13.93
CA ILE A 226 -15.91 6.05 -15.09
C ILE A 226 -14.50 6.66 -14.96
N ILE A 227 -13.62 6.32 -15.92
CA ILE A 227 -12.28 6.88 -16.05
C ILE A 227 -12.34 7.92 -17.17
N ALA A 228 -12.34 9.19 -16.81
CA ALA A 228 -12.53 10.26 -17.79
C ALA A 228 -11.61 11.47 -17.52
N PRO A 229 -10.62 11.70 -18.41
CA PRO A 229 -10.19 10.89 -19.55
C PRO A 229 -9.31 9.68 -19.15
N ILE A 230 -9.16 8.71 -20.05
CA ILE A 230 -8.15 7.66 -19.89
C ILE A 230 -6.77 8.31 -20.06
N PRO A 231 -5.82 8.14 -19.12
CA PRO A 231 -4.48 8.69 -19.22
C PRO A 231 -3.78 8.25 -20.52
N GLY A 232 -3.26 9.24 -21.26
CA GLY A 232 -2.57 8.99 -22.54
C GLY A 232 -3.48 8.68 -23.74
N LYS A 233 -4.82 8.67 -23.55
CA LYS A 233 -5.81 8.49 -24.61
C LYS A 233 -6.85 9.59 -24.52
N GLY A 234 -7.36 10.06 -25.66
CA GLY A 234 -8.45 11.04 -25.73
C GLY A 234 -9.84 10.43 -25.53
N THR A 235 -9.94 9.27 -24.89
CA THR A 235 -11.16 8.47 -24.73
C THR A 235 -11.61 8.42 -23.27
N ILE A 236 -12.85 8.05 -23.06
CA ILE A 236 -13.45 7.83 -21.74
C ILE A 236 -13.63 6.33 -21.55
N GLY A 237 -13.21 5.80 -20.40
CA GLY A 237 -13.40 4.41 -20.02
C GLY A 237 -14.56 4.23 -19.07
N ILE A 238 -15.39 3.21 -19.35
CA ILE A 238 -16.43 2.73 -18.45
C ILE A 238 -16.09 1.31 -18.07
N GLU A 239 -15.71 1.09 -16.82
CA GLU A 239 -15.42 -0.25 -16.28
C GLU A 239 -16.72 -0.86 -15.74
N VAL A 240 -17.10 -2.00 -16.31
CA VAL A 240 -18.30 -2.74 -15.93
C VAL A 240 -17.90 -4.11 -15.39
N PRO A 241 -18.36 -4.50 -14.18
CA PRO A 241 -18.12 -5.85 -13.66
C PRO A 241 -18.68 -6.91 -14.58
N ASN A 242 -17.91 -7.98 -14.80
CA ASN A 242 -18.39 -9.14 -15.58
C ASN A 242 -19.46 -9.91 -14.79
N SER A 243 -20.49 -10.41 -15.44
CA SER A 243 -21.51 -11.26 -14.79
C SER A 243 -20.93 -12.54 -14.20
N ASN A 244 -19.89 -13.08 -14.84
CA ASN A 244 -19.16 -14.26 -14.39
C ASN A 244 -17.67 -13.94 -14.24
N PRO A 245 -17.23 -13.28 -13.12
CA PRO A 245 -15.85 -12.93 -12.93
C PRO A 245 -14.98 -14.16 -12.72
N LYS A 246 -13.81 -14.20 -13.37
CA LYS A 246 -12.82 -15.27 -13.20
C LYS A 246 -11.87 -14.97 -12.06
N ILE A 247 -11.50 -15.99 -11.32
CA ILE A 247 -10.50 -15.91 -10.27
C ILE A 247 -9.13 -15.74 -10.91
N VAL A 248 -8.42 -14.70 -10.52
CA VAL A 248 -7.01 -14.50 -10.87
C VAL A 248 -6.16 -15.22 -9.83
N SER A 249 -5.51 -16.32 -10.22
CA SER A 249 -4.74 -17.15 -9.27
C SER A 249 -3.41 -16.48 -8.88
N GLY A 250 -3.03 -16.56 -7.60
CA GLY A 250 -1.72 -16.15 -7.13
C GLY A 250 -0.58 -16.87 -7.83
N GLN A 251 -0.79 -18.17 -8.16
CA GLN A 251 0.14 -19.00 -8.91
C GLN A 251 0.47 -18.39 -10.28
N SER A 252 -0.55 -17.94 -11.04
CA SER A 252 -0.35 -17.37 -12.36
C SER A 252 0.40 -16.02 -12.34
N ILE A 253 0.30 -15.29 -11.23
CA ILE A 253 0.96 -14.00 -11.08
C ILE A 253 2.39 -14.17 -10.60
N ILE A 254 2.59 -14.90 -9.50
CA ILE A 254 3.90 -15.15 -8.91
C ILE A 254 4.77 -15.99 -9.85
N GLY A 255 4.19 -16.98 -10.55
CA GLY A 255 4.87 -17.78 -11.56
C GLY A 255 5.18 -17.05 -12.86
N SER A 256 4.65 -15.83 -13.06
CA SER A 256 4.90 -15.08 -14.28
C SER A 256 6.37 -14.65 -14.42
N LYS A 257 6.85 -14.62 -15.67
CA LYS A 257 8.21 -14.13 -15.98
C LYS A 257 8.46 -12.73 -15.43
N LYS A 258 7.45 -11.84 -15.52
CA LYS A 258 7.53 -10.46 -15.03
C LYS A 258 7.81 -10.40 -13.52
N PHE A 259 7.18 -11.28 -12.72
CA PHE A 259 7.43 -11.34 -11.28
C PHE A 259 8.79 -11.99 -10.97
N GLN A 260 9.10 -13.11 -11.62
CA GLN A 260 10.33 -13.86 -11.35
C GLN A 260 11.61 -13.09 -11.72
N GLU A 261 11.60 -12.34 -12.82
CA GLU A 261 12.73 -11.53 -13.29
C GLU A 261 12.74 -10.10 -12.72
N SER A 262 11.79 -9.76 -11.86
CA SER A 262 11.70 -8.43 -11.26
C SER A 262 12.94 -8.08 -10.44
N THR A 263 13.44 -6.88 -10.65
CA THR A 263 14.55 -6.25 -9.93
C THR A 263 14.10 -5.38 -8.76
N TYR A 264 12.80 -5.41 -8.41
CA TYR A 264 12.25 -4.66 -7.28
C TYR A 264 12.82 -5.13 -5.96
N ASP A 265 13.07 -4.19 -5.06
CA ASP A 265 13.58 -4.52 -3.73
C ASP A 265 12.54 -5.27 -2.89
N LEU A 266 11.27 -4.86 -2.92
CA LEU A 266 10.15 -5.54 -2.25
C LEU A 266 8.96 -5.68 -3.19
N PRO A 267 8.97 -6.66 -4.14
CA PRO A 267 7.90 -6.82 -5.13
C PRO A 267 6.63 -7.38 -4.50
N ILE A 268 5.52 -6.71 -4.75
CA ILE A 268 4.18 -7.13 -4.37
C ILE A 268 3.38 -7.41 -5.64
N ALA A 269 2.85 -8.62 -5.76
CA ALA A 269 1.96 -9.03 -6.83
C ALA A 269 0.51 -8.73 -6.42
N LEU A 270 -0.14 -7.79 -7.10
CA LEU A 270 -1.49 -7.34 -6.74
C LEU A 270 -2.58 -7.98 -7.60
N GLY A 271 -2.27 -8.47 -8.80
CA GLY A 271 -3.25 -9.07 -9.67
C GLY A 271 -2.94 -8.90 -11.16
N LYS A 272 -3.98 -8.82 -11.97
CA LYS A 272 -3.90 -8.55 -13.39
C LYS A 272 -4.65 -7.26 -13.73
N THR A 273 -4.14 -6.52 -14.71
CA THR A 273 -4.83 -5.37 -15.28
C THR A 273 -6.01 -5.81 -16.14
N ILE A 274 -6.82 -4.85 -16.60
CA ILE A 274 -7.90 -5.08 -17.54
C ILE A 274 -7.38 -5.70 -18.85
N THR A 275 -6.16 -5.36 -19.24
CA THR A 275 -5.48 -5.95 -20.41
C THR A 275 -4.89 -7.33 -20.14
N ASN A 276 -5.22 -7.95 -19.00
CA ASN A 276 -4.73 -9.27 -18.56
C ASN A 276 -3.22 -9.34 -18.30
N GLU A 277 -2.56 -8.19 -18.14
CA GLU A 277 -1.15 -8.11 -17.78
C GLU A 277 -0.96 -8.20 -16.26
N VAL A 278 0.10 -8.87 -15.83
CA VAL A 278 0.45 -8.92 -14.40
C VAL A 278 0.76 -7.53 -13.86
N PHE A 279 0.02 -7.13 -12.82
CA PHE A 279 0.23 -5.88 -12.11
C PHE A 279 0.98 -6.15 -10.80
N MET A 280 2.14 -5.54 -10.69
CA MET A 280 3.01 -5.64 -9.53
C MET A 280 3.66 -4.29 -9.25
N VAL A 281 3.95 -4.05 -7.98
CA VAL A 281 4.53 -2.82 -7.48
C VAL A 281 5.70 -3.12 -6.54
N ASP A 282 6.55 -2.13 -6.34
CA ASP A 282 7.63 -2.18 -5.35
C ASP A 282 7.19 -1.46 -4.07
N LEU A 283 7.13 -2.17 -2.94
CA LEU A 283 6.76 -1.58 -1.65
C LEU A 283 7.75 -0.47 -1.24
N CYS A 284 9.01 -0.55 -1.64
CA CYS A 284 9.98 0.53 -1.37
C CYS A 284 9.61 1.85 -2.06
N LYS A 285 8.86 1.80 -3.17
CA LYS A 285 8.33 3.00 -3.86
C LYS A 285 7.00 3.47 -3.28
N MET A 286 6.24 2.56 -2.66
CA MET A 286 5.03 2.84 -1.88
C MET A 286 5.31 2.50 -0.40
N PRO A 287 6.11 3.30 0.30
CA PRO A 287 6.73 2.88 1.56
C PRO A 287 5.71 2.49 2.65
N HIS A 288 4.53 3.08 2.62
CA HIS A 288 3.45 2.77 3.55
C HIS A 288 2.13 2.66 2.78
N VAL A 289 1.38 1.61 3.07
CA VAL A 289 0.15 1.27 2.34
C VAL A 289 -1.00 1.15 3.32
N LEU A 290 -2.12 1.78 3.01
CA LEU A 290 -3.39 1.60 3.70
C LEU A 290 -4.29 0.68 2.85
N VAL A 291 -4.76 -0.41 3.46
CA VAL A 291 -5.67 -1.37 2.83
C VAL A 291 -7.02 -1.30 3.56
N ALA A 292 -8.01 -0.71 2.93
CA ALA A 292 -9.35 -0.61 3.49
C ALA A 292 -10.33 -1.49 2.72
N GLY A 293 -11.26 -2.11 3.45
CA GLY A 293 -12.30 -2.93 2.85
C GLY A 293 -13.24 -3.50 3.90
N ALA A 294 -14.54 -3.46 3.63
CA ALA A 294 -15.55 -4.09 4.48
C ALA A 294 -15.40 -5.62 4.52
N THR A 295 -16.07 -6.26 5.46
CA THR A 295 -16.11 -7.72 5.59
C THR A 295 -16.52 -8.37 4.26
N GLY A 296 -15.76 -9.37 3.82
CA GLY A 296 -16.02 -10.09 2.57
C GLY A 296 -15.52 -9.38 1.29
N GLN A 297 -14.96 -8.17 1.37
CA GLN A 297 -14.44 -7.44 0.21
C GLN A 297 -12.98 -7.80 -0.16
N GLY A 298 -12.42 -8.83 0.46
CA GLY A 298 -11.11 -9.36 0.08
C GLY A 298 -9.91 -8.72 0.79
N LYS A 299 -10.10 -7.93 1.86
CA LYS A 299 -9.01 -7.34 2.65
C LYS A 299 -7.97 -8.38 3.06
N SER A 300 -8.39 -9.45 3.71
CA SER A 300 -7.52 -10.52 4.19
C SER A 300 -6.83 -11.26 3.04
N VAL A 301 -7.53 -11.49 1.93
CA VAL A 301 -6.93 -12.08 0.71
C VAL A 301 -5.85 -11.18 0.15
N GLY A 302 -6.09 -9.86 0.12
CA GLY A 302 -5.10 -8.86 -0.32
C GLY A 302 -3.85 -8.84 0.56
N LEU A 303 -4.01 -8.86 1.90
CA LEU A 303 -2.89 -8.92 2.84
C LEU A 303 -2.08 -10.21 2.68
N ASN A 304 -2.78 -11.36 2.56
CA ASN A 304 -2.13 -12.64 2.31
C ASN A 304 -1.39 -12.66 0.96
N ALA A 305 -1.95 -12.06 -0.10
CA ALA A 305 -1.27 -11.95 -1.38
C ALA A 305 0.03 -11.11 -1.29
N ILE A 306 0.02 -10.02 -0.52
CA ILE A 306 1.19 -9.18 -0.29
C ILE A 306 2.27 -9.96 0.47
N ILE A 307 1.93 -10.55 1.62
CA ILE A 307 2.87 -11.34 2.44
C ILE A 307 3.45 -12.50 1.61
N THR A 308 2.60 -13.25 0.93
CA THR A 308 3.01 -14.39 0.09
C THR A 308 3.95 -13.94 -1.03
N SER A 309 3.68 -12.82 -1.71
CA SER A 309 4.57 -12.27 -2.73
C SER A 309 5.98 -12.05 -2.22
N LEU A 310 6.09 -11.49 -1.02
CA LEU A 310 7.38 -11.22 -0.39
C LEU A 310 8.10 -12.52 0.05
N LEU A 311 7.36 -13.51 0.60
CA LEU A 311 7.91 -14.81 0.99
C LEU A 311 8.47 -15.60 -0.21
N TYR A 312 7.83 -15.50 -1.38
CA TYR A 312 8.30 -16.16 -2.60
C TYR A 312 9.51 -15.49 -3.26
N LYS A 313 9.82 -14.25 -2.87
CA LYS A 313 10.88 -13.46 -3.55
C LYS A 313 12.08 -13.15 -2.66
N LYS A 314 11.87 -13.01 -1.34
CA LYS A 314 12.92 -12.55 -0.42
C LYS A 314 13.42 -13.65 0.49
N HIS A 315 14.72 -13.59 0.74
CA HIS A 315 15.39 -14.46 1.71
C HIS A 315 15.12 -13.95 3.14
N PRO A 316 15.01 -14.83 4.16
CA PRO A 316 14.80 -14.41 5.55
C PRO A 316 15.89 -13.47 6.10
N ALA A 317 17.11 -13.56 5.60
CA ALA A 317 18.19 -12.63 5.95
C ALA A 317 18.01 -11.22 5.37
N GLU A 318 17.19 -11.08 4.32
CA GLU A 318 16.96 -9.80 3.63
C GLU A 318 15.66 -9.11 4.06
N LEU A 319 14.73 -9.85 4.67
CA LEU A 319 13.39 -9.37 5.04
C LEU A 319 12.93 -9.94 6.38
N LYS A 320 12.36 -9.07 7.21
CA LYS A 320 11.66 -9.45 8.44
C LYS A 320 10.26 -8.84 8.46
N PHE A 321 9.30 -9.61 9.01
CA PHE A 321 7.94 -9.14 9.25
C PHE A 321 7.70 -8.88 10.74
N VAL A 322 6.90 -7.87 11.01
CA VAL A 322 6.23 -7.67 12.31
C VAL A 322 4.74 -7.77 12.04
N LEU A 323 4.10 -8.83 12.52
CA LEU A 323 2.69 -9.10 12.28
C LEU A 323 1.86 -8.77 13.52
N VAL A 324 0.88 -7.89 13.35
CA VAL A 324 -0.04 -7.43 14.39
C VAL A 324 -1.47 -7.84 14.04
N ASP A 325 -2.05 -8.72 14.86
CA ASP A 325 -3.39 -9.28 14.66
C ASP A 325 -4.18 -9.24 15.97
N PRO A 326 -4.84 -8.11 16.29
CA PRO A 326 -5.63 -7.98 17.52
C PRO A 326 -6.77 -9.00 17.64
N LYS A 327 -7.29 -9.46 16.49
CA LYS A 327 -8.41 -10.40 16.41
C LYS A 327 -8.01 -11.87 16.49
N LYS A 328 -6.73 -12.19 16.35
CA LYS A 328 -6.18 -13.57 16.38
C LYS A 328 -6.72 -14.48 15.27
N VAL A 329 -7.09 -13.92 14.12
CA VAL A 329 -7.78 -14.68 13.05
C VAL A 329 -6.93 -14.79 11.79
N GLU A 330 -6.37 -13.66 11.33
CA GLU A 330 -5.80 -13.57 9.98
C GLU A 330 -4.35 -14.06 9.88
N PHE A 331 -3.52 -13.75 10.89
CA PHE A 331 -2.08 -14.00 10.81
C PHE A 331 -1.60 -15.21 11.61
N SER A 332 -2.46 -15.89 12.35
CA SER A 332 -2.10 -17.08 13.12
C SER A 332 -1.43 -18.17 12.29
N ILE A 333 -1.80 -18.28 11.00
CA ILE A 333 -1.19 -19.22 10.05
C ILE A 333 0.29 -18.98 9.80
N TYR A 334 0.79 -17.73 10.01
CA TYR A 334 2.19 -17.36 9.83
C TYR A 334 3.08 -17.65 11.04
N SER A 335 2.56 -18.16 12.15
CA SER A 335 3.38 -18.54 13.30
C SER A 335 4.47 -19.55 12.94
N VAL A 336 4.23 -20.40 11.96
CA VAL A 336 5.18 -21.42 11.46
C VAL A 336 6.47 -20.83 10.85
N ILE A 337 6.46 -19.58 10.42
CA ILE A 337 7.66 -18.91 9.87
C ILE A 337 8.39 -18.05 10.91
N GLU A 338 8.09 -18.24 12.20
CA GLU A 338 8.66 -17.44 13.30
C GLU A 338 10.17 -17.36 13.24
N HIS A 339 10.84 -18.49 13.14
CA HIS A 339 12.30 -18.56 13.20
C HIS A 339 13.03 -18.01 11.96
N HIS A 340 12.29 -17.78 10.88
CA HIS A 340 12.85 -17.29 9.62
C HIS A 340 12.54 -15.81 9.39
N PHE A 341 11.27 -15.46 9.38
CA PHE A 341 10.83 -14.14 8.90
C PHE A 341 10.29 -13.22 9.98
N LEU A 342 9.83 -13.73 11.15
CA LEU A 342 9.18 -12.86 12.11
C LEU A 342 10.18 -12.19 13.04
N ALA A 343 10.01 -10.88 13.23
CA ALA A 343 10.69 -10.10 14.24
C ALA A 343 9.73 -9.90 15.44
N LYS A 344 10.21 -10.17 16.64
CA LYS A 344 9.45 -10.03 17.89
C LYS A 344 10.29 -9.37 18.98
N LEU A 345 9.65 -8.91 20.04
CA LEU A 345 10.34 -8.42 21.23
C LEU A 345 11.11 -9.57 21.91
N PRO A 346 12.26 -9.30 22.55
CA PRO A 346 13.06 -10.33 23.20
C PRO A 346 12.29 -11.15 24.27
N ASP A 347 11.39 -10.47 24.98
CA ASP A 347 10.56 -11.07 26.03
C ASP A 347 9.18 -11.55 25.52
N GLY A 348 8.96 -11.49 24.19
CA GLY A 348 7.72 -11.90 23.56
C GLY A 348 7.62 -13.41 23.40
N GLU A 349 6.60 -14.04 23.97
CA GLU A 349 6.35 -15.47 23.78
C GLU A 349 5.82 -15.75 22.37
N ASP A 350 4.86 -14.95 21.93
CA ASP A 350 4.22 -15.10 20.61
C ASP A 350 4.89 -14.23 19.56
N ALA A 351 5.13 -14.81 18.39
CA ALA A 351 5.69 -14.11 17.24
C ALA A 351 4.68 -13.19 16.56
N ILE A 352 3.38 -13.49 16.69
CA ILE A 352 2.29 -12.65 16.19
C ILE A 352 1.75 -11.85 17.36
N ILE A 353 1.71 -10.54 17.20
CA ILE A 353 1.40 -9.62 18.29
C ILE A 353 -0.11 -9.40 18.34
N THR A 354 -0.73 -9.86 19.41
CA THR A 354 -2.19 -9.82 19.59
C THR A 354 -2.65 -8.92 20.74
N ASP A 355 -1.77 -8.65 21.71
CA ASP A 355 -2.03 -7.78 22.85
C ASP A 355 -1.71 -6.33 22.53
N VAL A 356 -2.63 -5.40 22.82
CA VAL A 356 -2.51 -3.98 22.49
C VAL A 356 -1.31 -3.33 23.18
N THR A 357 -1.01 -3.72 24.43
CA THR A 357 0.15 -3.19 25.16
C THR A 357 1.45 -3.61 24.47
N LYS A 358 1.53 -4.88 24.05
CA LYS A 358 2.67 -5.39 23.28
C LYS A 358 2.78 -4.72 21.90
N VAL A 359 1.66 -4.36 21.26
CA VAL A 359 1.67 -3.59 20.00
C VAL A 359 2.32 -2.23 20.22
N VAL A 360 1.93 -1.48 21.26
CA VAL A 360 2.54 -0.17 21.59
C VAL A 360 4.03 -0.31 21.86
N GLN A 361 4.44 -1.31 22.65
CA GLN A 361 5.86 -1.58 22.91
C GLN A 361 6.63 -1.91 21.65
N THR A 362 6.06 -2.72 20.76
CA THR A 362 6.69 -3.09 19.48
C THR A 362 6.83 -1.88 18.56
N LEU A 363 5.81 -1.05 18.43
CA LEU A 363 5.87 0.15 17.60
C LEU A 363 6.94 1.13 18.12
N ASN A 364 7.04 1.30 19.44
CA ASN A 364 8.10 2.09 20.06
C ASN A 364 9.49 1.47 19.82
N SER A 365 9.63 0.16 19.91
CA SER A 365 10.87 -0.54 19.58
C SER A 365 11.28 -0.37 18.11
N ILE A 366 10.32 -0.37 17.19
CA ILE A 366 10.56 -0.06 15.78
C ILE A 366 11.05 1.39 15.60
N CYS A 367 10.52 2.34 16.38
CA CYS A 367 11.03 3.72 16.35
C CYS A 367 12.49 3.79 16.84
N VAL A 368 12.87 3.03 17.85
CA VAL A 368 14.27 2.95 18.33
C VAL A 368 15.17 2.29 17.28
N GLU A 369 14.73 1.19 16.67
CA GLU A 369 15.47 0.55 15.57
C GLU A 369 15.64 1.52 14.38
N MET A 370 14.62 2.29 14.06
CA MET A 370 14.66 3.32 13.01
C MET A 370 15.75 4.36 13.31
N ASP A 371 15.81 4.88 14.54
CA ASP A 371 16.83 5.85 14.97
C ASP A 371 18.23 5.24 14.90
N THR A 372 18.40 4.02 15.41
CA THR A 372 19.66 3.29 15.34
C THR A 372 20.15 3.11 13.90
N ARG A 373 19.24 2.81 12.99
CA ARG A 373 19.54 2.69 11.55
C ARG A 373 19.96 4.03 10.96
N TYR A 374 19.32 5.13 11.35
CA TYR A 374 19.75 6.46 10.93
C TYR A 374 21.15 6.80 11.39
N ASP A 375 21.52 6.47 12.62
CA ASP A 375 22.88 6.65 13.13
C ASP A 375 23.90 5.86 12.30
N LEU A 376 23.57 4.62 11.94
CA LEU A 376 24.42 3.80 11.07
C LEU A 376 24.50 4.35 9.63
N LEU A 377 23.41 4.86 9.05
CA LEU A 377 23.44 5.53 7.74
C LEU A 377 24.34 6.77 7.79
N LYS A 378 24.24 7.58 8.86
CA LYS A 378 25.06 8.76 9.07
C LYS A 378 26.54 8.39 9.21
N ALA A 379 26.86 7.38 10.01
CA ALA A 379 28.22 6.89 10.19
C ALA A 379 28.84 6.32 8.91
N ALA A 380 27.99 5.74 8.04
CA ALA A 380 28.39 5.22 6.73
C ALA A 380 28.40 6.28 5.60
N HIS A 381 28.02 7.53 5.89
CA HIS A 381 27.88 8.62 4.90
C HIS A 381 27.02 8.24 3.70
N VAL A 382 25.85 7.64 3.95
CA VAL A 382 24.87 7.23 2.92
C VAL A 382 23.47 7.75 3.25
N ARG A 383 22.58 7.77 2.24
CA ARG A 383 21.25 8.36 2.36
C ARG A 383 20.13 7.36 2.60
N ASN A 384 20.36 6.09 2.27
CA ASN A 384 19.33 5.05 2.34
C ASN A 384 19.92 3.67 2.58
N ILE A 385 19.06 2.74 2.98
CA ILE A 385 19.43 1.35 3.30
C ILE A 385 20.07 0.62 2.11
N LYS A 386 19.68 0.92 0.88
CA LYS A 386 20.21 0.25 -0.30
C LYS A 386 21.70 0.57 -0.51
N GLU A 387 22.04 1.86 -0.47
CA GLU A 387 23.43 2.33 -0.53
C GLU A 387 24.25 1.79 0.65
N TYR A 388 23.64 1.73 1.85
CA TYR A 388 24.29 1.19 3.04
C TYR A 388 24.61 -0.30 2.88
N ASN A 389 23.62 -1.10 2.53
CA ASN A 389 23.78 -2.54 2.35
C ASN A 389 24.76 -2.85 1.21
N GLU A 390 24.78 -2.06 0.14
CA GLU A 390 25.76 -2.18 -0.95
C GLU A 390 27.20 -1.92 -0.44
N LYS A 391 27.42 -0.86 0.35
CA LYS A 391 28.72 -0.61 1.01
C LYS A 391 29.10 -1.74 1.94
N PHE A 392 28.15 -2.27 2.73
CA PHE A 392 28.41 -3.37 3.65
C PHE A 392 28.77 -4.66 2.92
N ILE A 393 28.01 -5.04 1.88
CA ILE A 393 28.29 -6.20 1.03
C ILE A 393 29.68 -6.10 0.41
N ASN A 394 30.06 -4.91 -0.06
CA ASN A 394 31.39 -4.65 -0.64
C ASN A 394 32.50 -4.50 0.40
N ARG A 395 32.27 -4.85 1.69
CA ARG A 395 33.26 -4.79 2.79
C ARG A 395 33.87 -3.40 3.02
N ARG A 396 33.13 -2.33 2.72
CA ARG A 396 33.56 -0.94 2.95
C ARG A 396 33.11 -0.37 4.29
N LEU A 397 32.43 -1.14 5.11
CA LEU A 397 31.97 -0.75 6.45
C LEU A 397 32.56 -1.72 7.48
N ASN A 398 33.16 -1.18 8.56
CA ASN A 398 33.80 -1.97 9.59
C ASN A 398 32.77 -2.55 10.58
N PRO A 399 32.60 -3.89 10.68
CA PRO A 399 31.70 -4.51 11.64
C PRO A 399 32.05 -4.21 13.11
N GLU A 400 33.34 -4.01 13.43
CA GLU A 400 33.78 -3.67 14.79
C GLU A 400 33.27 -2.31 15.28
N LYS A 401 32.94 -1.41 14.33
CA LYS A 401 32.28 -0.13 14.61
C LYS A 401 30.74 -0.25 14.71
N GLY A 402 30.21 -1.48 14.79
CA GLY A 402 28.78 -1.75 14.94
C GLY A 402 28.02 -1.83 13.63
N HIS A 403 28.70 -1.71 12.47
CA HIS A 403 28.02 -1.89 11.18
C HIS A 403 27.60 -3.35 10.99
N LYS A 404 26.36 -3.52 10.51
CA LYS A 404 25.76 -4.84 10.23
C LYS A 404 24.90 -4.73 8.97
N PHE A 405 24.67 -5.86 8.29
CA PHE A 405 23.68 -5.90 7.22
C PHE A 405 22.29 -5.59 7.78
N MET A 406 21.54 -4.74 7.10
CA MET A 406 20.21 -4.33 7.52
C MET A 406 19.13 -5.01 6.65
N PRO A 407 18.37 -5.97 7.18
CA PRO A 407 17.20 -6.49 6.48
C PRO A 407 16.11 -5.41 6.39
N TYR A 408 15.28 -5.48 5.34
CA TYR A 408 14.03 -4.74 5.31
C TYR A 408 13.10 -5.22 6.43
N ILE A 409 12.31 -4.33 6.98
CA ILE A 409 11.28 -4.66 7.98
C ILE A 409 9.93 -4.23 7.41
N VAL A 410 8.98 -5.17 7.36
CA VAL A 410 7.61 -4.90 6.93
C VAL A 410 6.67 -5.15 8.10
N VAL A 411 6.07 -4.08 8.60
CA VAL A 411 5.06 -4.13 9.66
C VAL A 411 3.70 -4.28 9.02
N VAL A 412 2.94 -5.31 9.37
CA VAL A 412 1.60 -5.53 8.84
C VAL A 412 0.61 -5.53 10.01
N ILE A 413 -0.38 -4.64 9.94
CA ILE A 413 -1.44 -4.49 10.93
C ILE A 413 -2.76 -4.87 10.28
N ASP A 414 -3.44 -5.91 10.78
CA ASP A 414 -4.70 -6.41 10.19
C ASP A 414 -5.88 -5.47 10.44
N GLU A 415 -6.05 -4.98 11.67
CA GLU A 415 -7.18 -4.12 12.02
C GLU A 415 -6.72 -2.93 12.86
N PHE A 416 -6.47 -1.82 12.19
CA PHE A 416 -6.03 -0.59 12.85
C PHE A 416 -7.14 0.07 13.66
N GLY A 417 -8.40 -0.08 13.21
CA GLY A 417 -9.55 0.49 13.91
C GLY A 417 -9.63 0.04 15.38
N ASP A 418 -9.43 -1.24 15.64
CA ASP A 418 -9.45 -1.79 17.00
C ASP A 418 -8.32 -1.24 17.88
N LEU A 419 -7.15 -1.05 17.30
CA LEU A 419 -5.98 -0.50 18.00
C LEU A 419 -6.17 0.97 18.36
N ILE A 420 -6.66 1.80 17.42
CA ILE A 420 -6.87 3.23 17.66
C ILE A 420 -7.99 3.47 18.68
N MET A 421 -9.03 2.63 18.66
CA MET A 421 -10.12 2.71 19.62
C MET A 421 -9.70 2.33 21.04
N THR A 422 -8.71 1.43 21.18
CA THR A 422 -8.28 0.92 22.47
C THR A 422 -7.11 1.72 23.05
N ALA A 423 -6.08 2.03 22.27
CA ALA A 423 -4.85 2.68 22.73
C ALA A 423 -4.69 4.13 22.23
N GLY A 424 -5.53 4.59 21.29
CA GLY A 424 -5.57 5.97 20.84
C GLY A 424 -4.19 6.53 20.46
N LYS A 425 -3.77 7.59 21.13
CA LYS A 425 -2.51 8.30 20.85
C LYS A 425 -1.25 7.47 21.05
N ASP A 426 -1.28 6.45 21.90
CA ASP A 426 -0.12 5.61 22.18
C ASP A 426 0.28 4.77 20.95
N VAL A 427 -0.69 4.46 20.09
CA VAL A 427 -0.47 3.80 18.79
C VAL A 427 -0.27 4.81 17.68
N GLU A 428 -1.04 5.90 17.68
CA GLU A 428 -1.01 6.92 16.62
C GLU A 428 0.37 7.58 16.48
N LEU A 429 0.97 7.99 17.59
CA LEU A 429 2.23 8.72 17.59
C LEU A 429 3.39 7.93 16.97
N PRO A 430 3.69 6.68 17.39
CA PRO A 430 4.74 5.90 16.78
C PRO A 430 4.46 5.57 15.31
N ILE A 431 3.20 5.30 14.93
CA ILE A 431 2.82 5.06 13.54
C ILE A 431 3.09 6.30 12.68
N ALA A 432 2.67 7.48 13.13
CA ALA A 432 2.92 8.73 12.42
C ALA A 432 4.43 8.98 12.23
N ARG A 433 5.24 8.72 13.26
CA ARG A 433 6.69 8.86 13.21
C ARG A 433 7.33 7.89 12.20
N ILE A 434 6.94 6.62 12.23
CA ILE A 434 7.40 5.62 11.27
C ILE A 434 6.98 6.02 9.84
N ALA A 435 5.73 6.44 9.65
CA ALA A 435 5.23 6.85 8.33
C ALA A 435 6.02 8.01 7.71
N GLN A 436 6.49 8.94 8.54
CA GLN A 436 7.25 10.10 8.08
C GLN A 436 8.72 9.79 7.77
N LEU A 437 9.36 8.93 8.56
CA LEU A 437 10.81 8.81 8.59
C LEU A 437 11.34 7.44 8.12
N ALA A 438 10.58 6.37 8.23
CA ALA A 438 11.14 5.01 8.15
C ALA A 438 11.55 4.55 6.74
N ARG A 439 11.08 5.22 5.67
CA ARG A 439 11.36 4.83 4.28
C ARG A 439 12.85 4.67 3.98
N ALA A 440 13.66 5.65 4.37
CA ALA A 440 15.09 5.66 4.06
C ALA A 440 15.85 4.52 4.74
N VAL A 441 15.39 4.07 5.89
CA VAL A 441 16.01 2.99 6.68
C VAL A 441 15.42 1.61 6.41
N GLY A 442 14.56 1.48 5.39
CA GLY A 442 14.00 0.20 4.94
C GLY A 442 12.96 -0.41 5.87
N ILE A 443 12.19 0.42 6.57
CA ILE A 443 11.05 0.00 7.37
C ILE A 443 9.78 0.47 6.68
N HIS A 444 8.88 -0.45 6.43
CA HIS A 444 7.65 -0.22 5.68
C HIS A 444 6.44 -0.69 6.49
N MET A 445 5.29 -0.04 6.31
CA MET A 445 4.05 -0.42 7.00
C MET A 445 2.94 -0.71 6.00
N ILE A 446 2.18 -1.75 6.31
CA ILE A 446 0.92 -2.09 5.66
C ILE A 446 -0.14 -2.08 6.75
N ILE A 447 -1.02 -1.11 6.71
CA ILE A 447 -2.06 -0.92 7.72
C ILE A 447 -3.39 -1.27 7.08
N ALA A 448 -4.10 -2.24 7.67
CA ALA A 448 -5.42 -2.59 7.19
C ALA A 448 -6.51 -2.19 8.19
N THR A 449 -7.69 -1.92 7.68
CA THR A 449 -8.87 -1.56 8.49
C THR A 449 -10.16 -1.84 7.74
N GLN A 450 -11.26 -1.93 8.48
CA GLN A 450 -12.62 -2.06 7.98
C GLN A 450 -13.39 -0.76 8.18
#